data_7d930fef14b111c18f1a6335a4d6221e
#
_entry.id   7d930fef14b111c18f1a6335a4d6221e
#
_cell.length_a   1.000
_cell.length_b   1.000
_cell.length_c   1.000
_cell.angle_alpha   90.00
_cell.angle_beta   90.00
_cell.angle_gamma   90.00
#
_symmetry.space_group_name_H-M   'P 1'
#
loop_
_entity.id
_entity.type
_entity.pdbx_description
1 polymer ?
#
loop_
_entity_poly.entity_id
_entity_poly.type
_entity_poly.pdbx_seq_one_letter_code
_entity_poly.pdbx_strand_id
1 'polypeptide(L)'
;MAVRVLSVASEAAPLVKTGGLADVAGALPAALAAEGIAVTTLLPGYPAVRAALKRPRVLGQWDALLGSPARLLEGRLGDHQLLVLDAPDLFAREGGPYADAAGRDWADNWRRFAAFARAAADIACAKTAAGRFDLVHAHDWQAGLVPAYLAFLHARAVPSVMTIHNMAFQGYFPAEVFGALGLPDAAWALDGVESYGGVGFLKAGMQLADAITTVSPTYAREIRSVEFGMGLEGVVLARAGRVHGIL
;
A
#
# COMPACT_ATOMS: atom_id res chain seq x y z
N MET A 1 24.42 9.22 3.74
CA MET A 1 23.03 9.76 3.70
C MET A 1 22.10 8.70 4.30
N ALA A 2 21.08 9.08 5.06
CA ALA A 2 20.09 8.13 5.57
C ALA A 2 19.29 7.53 4.42
N VAL A 3 18.97 6.24 4.51
CA VAL A 3 18.06 5.55 3.57
C VAL A 3 16.66 6.14 3.75
N ARG A 4 16.03 6.57 2.68
CA ARG A 4 14.69 7.17 2.68
C ARG A 4 13.65 6.14 2.26
N VAL A 5 12.75 5.78 3.15
CA VAL A 5 11.69 4.80 2.93
C VAL A 5 10.33 5.48 2.84
N LEU A 6 9.57 5.17 1.79
CA LEU A 6 8.15 5.50 1.68
C LEU A 6 7.34 4.31 2.23
N SER A 7 6.79 4.44 3.44
CA SER A 7 5.85 3.47 4.00
C SER A 7 4.44 3.77 3.51
N VAL A 8 3.83 2.83 2.81
CA VAL A 8 2.50 2.98 2.18
C VAL A 8 1.51 2.13 2.95
N ALA A 9 0.69 2.76 3.77
CA ALA A 9 -0.25 2.09 4.66
C ALA A 9 -1.63 2.72 4.57
N SER A 10 -2.67 1.90 4.67
CA SER A 10 -4.06 2.40 4.71
C SER A 10 -4.46 2.92 6.09
N GLU A 11 -3.69 2.59 7.11
CA GLU A 11 -3.91 2.95 8.51
C GLU A 11 -2.60 3.28 9.20
N ALA A 12 -2.64 4.15 10.20
CA ALA A 12 -1.55 4.36 11.16
C ALA A 12 -2.11 4.93 12.47
N ALA A 13 -1.78 4.29 13.59
CA ALA A 13 -2.14 4.79 14.90
C ALA A 13 -1.35 6.09 15.21
N PRO A 14 -1.98 7.06 15.91
CA PRO A 14 -3.35 7.06 16.46
C PRO A 14 -4.41 7.64 15.51
N LEU A 15 -4.08 7.94 14.25
CA LEU A 15 -4.94 8.69 13.32
C LEU A 15 -6.14 7.87 12.83
N VAL A 16 -5.87 6.64 12.40
CA VAL A 16 -6.88 5.70 11.94
C VAL A 16 -6.42 4.28 12.26
N LYS A 17 -7.30 3.49 12.87
CA LYS A 17 -6.98 2.12 13.30
C LYS A 17 -8.22 1.23 13.23
N THR A 18 -8.10 0.12 12.51
CA THR A 18 -9.06 -0.99 12.54
C THR A 18 -8.42 -2.29 13.03
N GLY A 19 -7.11 -2.44 12.88
CA GLY A 19 -6.37 -3.65 13.24
C GLY A 19 -4.91 -3.39 13.61
N GLY A 20 -4.12 -4.47 13.68
CA GLY A 20 -2.70 -4.44 14.05
C GLY A 20 -1.80 -3.74 13.04
N LEU A 21 -2.21 -3.65 11.76
CA LEU A 21 -1.48 -2.90 10.75
C LEU A 21 -1.21 -1.45 11.20
N ALA A 22 -2.22 -0.80 11.76
CA ALA A 22 -2.11 0.57 12.23
C ALA A 22 -1.04 0.77 13.32
N ASP A 23 -0.91 -0.20 14.23
CA ASP A 23 0.10 -0.14 15.29
C ASP A 23 1.50 -0.26 14.70
N VAL A 24 1.71 -1.20 13.78
CA VAL A 24 3.00 -1.38 13.10
C VAL A 24 3.35 -0.13 12.28
N ALA A 25 2.43 0.36 11.44
CA ALA A 25 2.68 1.53 10.60
C ALA A 25 2.94 2.81 11.43
N GLY A 26 2.31 2.92 12.60
CA GLY A 26 2.53 4.04 13.51
C GLY A 26 3.85 3.98 14.29
N ALA A 27 4.31 2.76 14.67
CA ALA A 27 5.50 2.58 15.50
C ALA A 27 6.79 2.44 14.68
N LEU A 28 6.72 1.83 13.49
CA LEU A 28 7.87 1.49 12.66
C LEU A 28 8.79 2.67 12.33
N PRO A 29 8.28 3.89 12.02
CA PRO A 29 9.14 5.02 11.72
C PRO A 29 10.10 5.40 12.84
N ALA A 30 9.63 5.39 14.09
CA ALA A 30 10.48 5.69 15.26
C ALA A 30 11.52 4.58 15.50
N ALA A 31 11.13 3.32 15.34
CA ALA A 31 12.04 2.18 15.49
C ALA A 31 13.14 2.21 14.44
N LEU A 32 12.82 2.46 13.18
CA LEU A 32 13.79 2.51 12.09
C LEU A 32 14.67 3.77 12.10
N ALA A 33 14.19 4.87 12.69
CA ALA A 33 15.02 6.07 12.86
C ALA A 33 16.25 5.80 13.74
N ALA A 34 16.15 4.91 14.73
CA ALA A 34 17.28 4.48 15.56
C ALA A 34 18.36 3.74 14.74
N GLU A 35 17.98 3.13 13.62
CA GLU A 35 18.87 2.43 12.68
C GLU A 35 19.34 3.36 11.53
N GLY A 36 19.09 4.66 11.62
CA GLY A 36 19.50 5.64 10.60
C GLY A 36 18.64 5.61 9.33
N ILE A 37 17.45 5.03 9.38
CA ILE A 37 16.49 4.95 8.28
C ILE A 37 15.40 6.02 8.45
N ALA A 38 15.24 6.87 7.45
CA ALA A 38 14.24 7.92 7.45
C ALA A 38 12.93 7.43 6.79
N VAL A 39 11.91 7.16 7.59
CA VAL A 39 10.61 6.71 7.10
C VAL A 39 9.64 7.87 6.98
N THR A 40 8.99 8.00 5.83
CA THR A 40 7.84 8.87 5.60
C THR A 40 6.63 8.00 5.31
N THR A 41 5.55 8.16 6.07
CA THR A 41 4.34 7.36 5.87
C THR A 41 3.35 8.08 4.96
N LEU A 42 2.90 7.39 3.91
CA LEU A 42 1.80 7.83 3.05
C LEU A 42 0.50 7.18 3.55
N LEU A 43 -0.50 8.02 3.81
CA LEU A 43 -1.86 7.63 4.22
C LEU A 43 -2.91 8.15 3.23
N PRO A 44 -4.06 7.47 3.09
CA PRO A 44 -5.22 8.05 2.44
C PRO A 44 -5.78 9.24 3.24
N GLY A 45 -6.33 10.22 2.52
CA GLY A 45 -6.91 11.44 3.08
C GLY A 45 -8.28 11.25 3.72
N TYR A 46 -8.41 10.28 4.63
CA TYR A 46 -9.62 10.12 5.42
C TYR A 46 -9.93 11.37 6.25
N PRO A 47 -11.19 11.63 6.61
CA PRO A 47 -11.55 12.82 7.37
C PRO A 47 -10.69 13.04 8.64
N ALA A 48 -10.46 11.98 9.42
CA ALA A 48 -9.64 12.04 10.64
C ALA A 48 -8.17 12.38 10.35
N VAL A 49 -7.60 11.80 9.28
CA VAL A 49 -6.21 12.06 8.87
C VAL A 49 -6.05 13.51 8.42
N ARG A 50 -6.99 14.00 7.61
CA ARG A 50 -6.97 15.40 7.14
C ARG A 50 -7.12 16.39 8.29
N ALA A 51 -8.02 16.12 9.24
CA ALA A 51 -8.24 16.98 10.40
C ALA A 51 -7.01 17.11 11.31
N ALA A 52 -6.16 16.08 11.33
CA ALA A 52 -4.91 16.09 12.12
C ALA A 52 -3.80 16.94 11.48
N LEU A 53 -3.88 17.26 10.19
CA LEU A 53 -2.86 18.04 9.50
C LEU A 53 -2.96 19.54 9.85
N LYS A 54 -1.89 20.06 10.43
CA LYS A 54 -1.76 21.50 10.72
C LYS A 54 -1.00 22.19 9.57
N ARG A 55 -1.71 23.06 8.81
CA ARG A 55 -1.13 23.83 7.69
C ARG A 55 -0.37 22.95 6.69
N PRO A 56 -1.01 21.95 6.06
CA PRO A 56 -0.33 21.05 5.14
C PRO A 56 0.19 21.82 3.93
N ARG A 57 1.36 21.37 3.43
CA ARG A 57 1.95 21.88 2.19
C ARG A 57 1.57 20.93 1.03
N VAL A 58 1.15 21.49 -0.11
CA VAL A 58 0.91 20.71 -1.33
C VAL A 58 2.23 20.41 -2.02
N LEU A 59 2.54 19.13 -2.20
CA LEU A 59 3.76 18.65 -2.87
C LEU A 59 3.54 18.13 -4.27
N GLY A 60 2.30 17.98 -4.70
CA GLY A 60 1.94 17.47 -6.01
C GLY A 60 0.44 17.40 -6.19
N GLN A 61 0.02 17.23 -7.44
CA GLN A 61 -1.38 17.08 -7.80
C GLN A 61 -1.53 16.17 -9.01
N TRP A 62 -2.68 15.54 -9.11
CA TRP A 62 -3.15 14.76 -10.25
C TRP A 62 -4.53 15.29 -10.65
N ASP A 63 -4.70 15.64 -11.91
CA ASP A 63 -6.00 16.11 -12.41
C ASP A 63 -7.01 14.95 -12.49
N ALA A 64 -6.53 13.74 -12.77
CA ALA A 64 -7.37 12.55 -12.92
C ALA A 64 -6.64 11.26 -12.48
N LEU A 65 -6.33 11.11 -11.19
CA LEU A 65 -5.77 9.89 -10.65
C LEU A 65 -6.87 8.80 -10.60
N LEU A 66 -6.78 7.83 -11.50
CA LEU A 66 -7.86 6.85 -11.75
C LEU A 66 -9.26 7.52 -11.83
N GLY A 67 -9.33 8.65 -12.54
CA GLY A 67 -10.56 9.41 -12.77
C GLY A 67 -11.00 10.31 -11.62
N SER A 68 -10.16 10.54 -10.59
CA SER A 68 -10.44 11.50 -9.52
C SER A 68 -9.33 12.52 -9.38
N PRO A 69 -9.63 13.80 -9.15
CA PRO A 69 -8.61 14.78 -8.79
C PRO A 69 -8.01 14.43 -7.42
N ALA A 70 -6.71 14.61 -7.29
CA ALA A 70 -6.01 14.31 -6.05
C ALA A 70 -4.85 15.28 -5.81
N ARG A 71 -4.50 15.51 -4.54
CA ARG A 71 -3.34 16.28 -4.11
C ARG A 71 -2.49 15.47 -3.15
N LEU A 72 -1.20 15.68 -3.19
CA LEU A 72 -0.29 15.18 -2.19
C LEU A 72 -0.06 16.27 -1.15
N LEU A 73 -0.46 16.01 0.07
CA LEU A 73 -0.24 16.89 1.21
C LEU A 73 0.90 16.38 2.08
N GLU A 74 1.78 17.28 2.50
CA GLU A 74 2.80 17.02 3.50
C GLU A 74 2.33 17.56 4.85
N GLY A 75 2.57 16.77 5.89
CA GLY A 75 2.30 17.13 7.27
C GLY A 75 3.17 16.36 8.26
N ARG A 76 2.88 16.53 9.54
CA ARG A 76 3.60 15.83 10.62
C ARG A 76 2.62 15.41 11.72
N LEU A 77 2.95 14.29 12.35
CA LEU A 77 2.33 13.85 13.60
C LEU A 77 3.45 13.68 14.63
N GLY A 78 3.62 14.67 15.52
CA GLY A 78 4.82 14.74 16.35
C GLY A 78 6.07 14.84 15.48
N ASP A 79 7.02 13.96 15.69
CA ASP A 79 8.26 13.87 14.90
C ASP A 79 8.10 13.06 13.62
N HIS A 80 6.98 12.36 13.46
CA HIS A 80 6.70 11.52 12.31
C HIS A 80 6.29 12.34 11.09
N GLN A 81 7.01 12.19 9.97
CA GLN A 81 6.69 12.83 8.70
C GLN A 81 5.59 12.06 7.97
N LEU A 82 4.55 12.77 7.57
CA LEU A 82 3.41 12.21 6.86
C LEU A 82 3.28 12.79 5.46
N LEU A 83 2.89 11.94 4.53
CA LEU A 83 2.29 12.30 3.26
C LEU A 83 0.83 11.82 3.27
N VAL A 84 -0.06 12.62 2.73
CA VAL A 84 -1.49 12.29 2.68
C VAL A 84 -1.98 12.46 1.26
N LEU A 85 -2.56 11.40 0.70
CA LEU A 85 -3.25 11.45 -0.58
C LEU A 85 -4.64 12.03 -0.36
N ASP A 86 -4.78 13.33 -0.58
CA ASP A 86 -6.03 14.06 -0.50
C ASP A 86 -6.82 13.92 -1.80
N ALA A 87 -7.69 12.93 -1.85
CA ALA A 87 -8.62 12.63 -2.94
C ALA A 87 -10.02 12.49 -2.35
N PRO A 88 -10.78 13.60 -2.19
CA PRO A 88 -12.07 13.61 -1.48
C PRO A 88 -13.08 12.62 -2.05
N ASP A 89 -13.16 12.48 -3.37
CA ASP A 89 -14.09 11.55 -4.03
C ASP A 89 -13.85 10.08 -3.61
N LEU A 90 -12.59 9.75 -3.24
CA LEU A 90 -12.18 8.41 -2.89
C LEU A 90 -12.21 8.17 -1.37
N PHE A 91 -11.85 9.17 -0.57
CA PHE A 91 -11.55 8.95 0.85
C PHE A 91 -12.35 9.81 1.83
N ALA A 92 -13.00 10.92 1.40
CA ALA A 92 -13.78 11.77 2.29
C ALA A 92 -15.21 11.24 2.44
N ARG A 93 -15.36 10.10 3.13
CA ARG A 93 -16.64 9.40 3.32
C ARG A 93 -16.91 9.17 4.80
N GLU A 94 -18.19 9.14 5.16
CA GLU A 94 -18.64 8.71 6.49
C GLU A 94 -18.60 7.20 6.57
N GLY A 95 -18.02 6.67 7.65
CA GLY A 95 -17.82 5.24 7.86
C GLY A 95 -16.35 4.89 8.14
N GLY A 96 -16.02 3.63 7.95
CA GLY A 96 -14.66 3.12 8.14
C GLY A 96 -13.77 3.28 6.89
N PRO A 97 -12.48 2.98 7.03
CA PRO A 97 -11.54 2.98 5.92
C PRO A 97 -11.95 2.08 4.74
N TYR A 98 -12.66 0.98 5.02
CA TYR A 98 -12.96 -0.07 4.04
C TYR A 98 -14.46 -0.26 3.79
N ALA A 99 -15.31 0.15 4.73
CA ALA A 99 -16.73 -0.11 4.72
C ALA A 99 -17.55 1.09 5.18
N ASP A 100 -18.82 1.10 4.83
CA ASP A 100 -19.80 2.09 5.26
C ASP A 100 -20.17 1.89 6.76
N ALA A 101 -21.02 2.76 7.29
CA ALA A 101 -21.48 2.69 8.68
C ALA A 101 -22.30 1.41 8.99
N ALA A 102 -22.80 0.71 7.98
CA ALA A 102 -23.48 -0.58 8.11
C ALA A 102 -22.53 -1.78 8.00
N GLY A 103 -21.22 -1.55 7.87
CA GLY A 103 -20.20 -2.60 7.74
C GLY A 103 -20.13 -3.24 6.35
N ARG A 104 -20.73 -2.64 5.32
CA ARG A 104 -20.66 -3.14 3.96
C ARG A 104 -19.46 -2.50 3.25
N ASP A 105 -18.63 -3.32 2.63
CA ASP A 105 -17.48 -2.84 1.87
C ASP A 105 -17.88 -1.82 0.81
N TRP A 106 -17.06 -0.79 0.64
CA TRP A 106 -17.23 0.16 -0.45
C TRP A 106 -17.04 -0.56 -1.80
N ALA A 107 -18.03 -0.51 -2.66
CA ALA A 107 -18.02 -1.19 -3.96
C ALA A 107 -16.85 -0.76 -4.86
N ASP A 108 -16.32 0.43 -4.65
CA ASP A 108 -15.19 1.00 -5.37
C ASP A 108 -13.85 0.89 -4.62
N ASN A 109 -13.72 0.00 -3.64
CA ASN A 109 -12.46 -0.23 -2.92
C ASN A 109 -11.29 -0.52 -3.87
N TRP A 110 -11.55 -1.25 -4.96
CA TRP A 110 -10.55 -1.48 -6.00
C TRP A 110 -9.98 -0.17 -6.57
N ARG A 111 -10.86 0.80 -6.88
CA ARG A 111 -10.45 2.09 -7.43
C ARG A 111 -9.73 2.95 -6.40
N ARG A 112 -10.25 3.00 -5.18
CA ARG A 112 -9.70 3.74 -4.05
C ARG A 112 -8.25 3.34 -3.77
N PHE A 113 -8.01 2.05 -3.62
CA PHE A 113 -6.69 1.54 -3.27
C PHE A 113 -5.78 1.36 -4.49
N ALA A 114 -6.30 1.19 -5.70
CA ALA A 114 -5.49 1.32 -6.91
C ALA A 114 -4.97 2.76 -7.10
N ALA A 115 -5.81 3.78 -6.88
CA ALA A 115 -5.39 5.18 -6.91
C ALA A 115 -4.32 5.48 -5.84
N PHE A 116 -4.49 4.95 -4.63
CA PHE A 116 -3.52 5.07 -3.54
C PHE A 116 -2.16 4.45 -3.91
N ALA A 117 -2.18 3.22 -4.42
CA ALA A 117 -0.97 2.53 -4.85
C ALA A 117 -0.29 3.21 -6.05
N ARG A 118 -1.06 3.73 -7.01
CA ARG A 118 -0.52 4.48 -8.15
C ARG A 118 0.17 5.76 -7.70
N ALA A 119 -0.47 6.54 -6.83
CA ALA A 119 0.13 7.74 -6.26
C ALA A 119 1.43 7.41 -5.51
N ALA A 120 1.45 6.32 -4.72
CA ALA A 120 2.65 5.88 -4.01
C ALA A 120 3.83 5.59 -4.96
N ALA A 121 3.58 4.90 -6.08
CA ALA A 121 4.60 4.62 -7.09
C ALA A 121 5.11 5.92 -7.76
N ASP A 122 4.21 6.84 -8.11
CA ASP A 122 4.58 8.15 -8.68
C ASP A 122 5.43 8.99 -7.69
N ILE A 123 5.06 9.00 -6.40
CA ILE A 123 5.79 9.69 -5.34
C ILE A 123 7.19 9.11 -5.18
N ALA A 124 7.30 7.80 -5.07
CA ALA A 124 8.58 7.12 -4.88
C ALA A 124 9.56 7.40 -6.02
N CYS A 125 9.05 7.50 -7.25
CA CYS A 125 9.82 7.79 -8.47
C CYS A 125 10.02 9.30 -8.74
N ALA A 126 9.87 10.15 -7.73
CA ALA A 126 10.09 11.61 -7.80
C ALA A 126 9.21 12.35 -8.83
N LYS A 127 7.97 11.86 -9.06
CA LYS A 127 6.98 12.59 -9.88
C LYS A 127 6.31 13.74 -9.11
N THR A 128 6.68 13.97 -7.85
CA THR A 128 6.15 15.03 -6.98
C THR A 128 7.30 15.74 -6.26
N ALA A 129 7.01 16.87 -5.61
CA ALA A 129 7.98 17.61 -4.82
C ALA A 129 8.38 16.93 -3.48
N ALA A 130 7.87 15.74 -3.19
CA ALA A 130 8.31 14.94 -2.04
C ALA A 130 9.75 14.41 -2.18
N GLY A 131 10.30 14.48 -3.39
CA GLY A 131 11.63 13.99 -3.72
C GLY A 131 11.66 12.47 -3.93
N ARG A 132 12.87 11.93 -4.11
CA ARG A 132 13.08 10.50 -4.37
C ARG A 132 13.14 9.70 -3.07
N PHE A 133 12.62 8.48 -3.11
CA PHE A 133 12.80 7.47 -2.07
C PHE A 133 13.72 6.35 -2.56
N ASP A 134 14.44 5.72 -1.63
CA ASP A 134 15.37 4.64 -1.92
C ASP A 134 14.65 3.28 -1.87
N LEU A 135 13.52 3.20 -1.16
CA LEU A 135 12.71 1.99 -0.99
C LEU A 135 11.24 2.36 -0.77
N VAL A 136 10.34 1.52 -1.27
CA VAL A 136 8.91 1.55 -0.92
C VAL A 136 8.57 0.35 -0.05
N HIS A 137 7.91 0.61 1.08
CA HIS A 137 7.39 -0.41 1.99
C HIS A 137 5.86 -0.41 1.93
N ALA A 138 5.30 -1.38 1.23
CA ALA A 138 3.86 -1.51 1.04
C ALA A 138 3.26 -2.45 2.09
N HIS A 139 2.11 -2.07 2.66
CA HIS A 139 1.44 -2.82 3.72
C HIS A 139 0.08 -3.34 3.25
N ASP A 140 -0.10 -4.67 3.29
CA ASP A 140 -1.31 -5.41 2.94
C ASP A 140 -1.88 -5.12 1.54
N TRP A 141 -3.06 -5.66 1.25
CA TRP A 141 -3.68 -5.56 -0.06
C TRP A 141 -3.96 -4.13 -0.51
N GLN A 142 -4.20 -3.21 0.43
CA GLN A 142 -4.47 -1.81 0.12
C GLN A 142 -3.30 -1.11 -0.56
N ALA A 143 -2.08 -1.56 -0.30
CA ALA A 143 -0.88 -1.12 -1.00
C ALA A 143 -0.34 -2.17 -2.00
N GLY A 144 -1.05 -3.26 -2.19
CA GLY A 144 -0.59 -4.43 -2.94
C GLY A 144 -0.28 -4.17 -4.42
N LEU A 145 -0.91 -3.17 -5.04
CA LEU A 145 -0.59 -2.78 -6.41
C LEU A 145 0.64 -1.87 -6.55
N VAL A 146 1.27 -1.40 -5.46
CA VAL A 146 2.47 -0.54 -5.55
C VAL A 146 3.59 -1.22 -6.32
N PRO A 147 3.99 -2.47 -6.02
CA PRO A 147 5.01 -3.17 -6.79
C PRO A 147 4.64 -3.34 -8.27
N ALA A 148 3.35 -3.52 -8.59
CA ALA A 148 2.89 -3.62 -9.96
C ALA A 148 3.07 -2.29 -10.72
N TYR A 149 2.66 -1.17 -10.14
CA TYR A 149 2.88 0.14 -10.75
C TYR A 149 4.36 0.47 -10.90
N LEU A 150 5.20 0.13 -9.91
CA LEU A 150 6.65 0.29 -10.03
C LEU A 150 7.23 -0.55 -11.16
N ALA A 151 6.76 -1.80 -11.31
CA ALA A 151 7.26 -2.71 -12.34
C ALA A 151 6.86 -2.29 -13.75
N PHE A 152 5.58 -2.01 -13.96
CA PHE A 152 5.02 -1.81 -15.30
C PHE A 152 5.05 -0.36 -15.78
N LEU A 153 5.07 0.63 -14.88
CA LEU A 153 5.01 2.04 -15.26
C LEU A 153 6.28 2.83 -14.95
N HIS A 154 7.13 2.31 -14.07
CA HIS A 154 8.35 2.99 -13.63
C HIS A 154 9.63 2.15 -13.78
N ALA A 155 9.59 1.10 -14.60
CA ALA A 155 10.75 0.24 -14.93
C ALA A 155 11.51 -0.25 -13.67
N ARG A 156 10.80 -0.53 -12.57
CA ARG A 156 11.38 -0.93 -11.27
C ARG A 156 12.42 0.06 -10.73
N ALA A 157 12.21 1.35 -10.94
CA ALA A 157 13.18 2.40 -10.57
C ALA A 157 13.47 2.48 -9.07
N VAL A 158 12.57 1.94 -8.23
CA VAL A 158 12.70 1.90 -6.77
C VAL A 158 12.34 0.51 -6.29
N PRO A 159 13.18 -0.15 -5.46
CA PRO A 159 12.86 -1.45 -4.88
C PRO A 159 11.68 -1.37 -3.91
N SER A 160 11.00 -2.51 -3.72
CA SER A 160 9.82 -2.59 -2.88
C SER A 160 9.84 -3.77 -1.91
N VAL A 161 9.34 -3.55 -0.70
CA VAL A 161 9.03 -4.56 0.31
C VAL A 161 7.52 -4.63 0.47
N MET A 162 6.97 -5.83 0.47
CA MET A 162 5.56 -6.09 0.73
C MET A 162 5.38 -6.77 2.08
N THR A 163 4.69 -6.12 3.03
CA THR A 163 4.37 -6.74 4.31
C THR A 163 2.94 -7.28 4.31
N ILE A 164 2.82 -8.55 4.68
CA ILE A 164 1.56 -9.25 4.89
C ILE A 164 1.26 -9.26 6.39
N HIS A 165 0.24 -8.51 6.81
CA HIS A 165 -0.23 -8.52 8.20
C HIS A 165 -1.29 -9.60 8.41
N ASN A 166 -2.18 -9.79 7.42
CA ASN A 166 -3.21 -10.82 7.49
C ASN A 166 -3.58 -11.34 6.09
N MET A 167 -3.27 -12.61 5.82
CA MET A 167 -3.55 -13.28 4.55
C MET A 167 -5.06 -13.41 4.23
N ALA A 168 -5.94 -13.28 5.24
CA ALA A 168 -7.37 -13.36 5.04
C ALA A 168 -7.94 -12.19 4.22
N PHE A 169 -7.23 -11.06 4.18
CA PHE A 169 -7.63 -9.88 3.42
C PHE A 169 -6.77 -9.75 2.17
N GLN A 170 -7.33 -10.10 1.01
CA GLN A 170 -6.54 -10.23 -0.22
C GLN A 170 -6.76 -9.11 -1.24
N GLY A 171 -7.89 -8.38 -1.12
CA GLY A 171 -8.24 -7.38 -2.14
C GLY A 171 -8.41 -8.03 -3.50
N TYR A 172 -9.33 -9.00 -3.57
CA TYR A 172 -9.71 -9.67 -4.82
C TYR A 172 -10.89 -8.95 -5.45
N PHE A 173 -10.76 -8.65 -6.74
CA PHE A 173 -11.78 -7.92 -7.51
C PHE A 173 -12.03 -8.58 -8.87
N PRO A 174 -13.25 -8.39 -9.46
CA PRO A 174 -13.59 -8.96 -10.75
C PRO A 174 -12.65 -8.50 -11.88
N ALA A 175 -12.50 -9.32 -12.93
CA ALA A 175 -11.62 -9.06 -14.08
C ALA A 175 -11.91 -7.72 -14.77
N GLU A 176 -13.18 -7.31 -14.78
CA GLU A 176 -13.65 -6.09 -15.45
C GLU A 176 -12.99 -4.82 -14.91
N VAL A 177 -12.48 -4.83 -13.67
CA VAL A 177 -11.79 -3.66 -13.12
C VAL A 177 -10.41 -3.45 -13.74
N PHE A 178 -9.80 -4.48 -14.34
CA PHE A 178 -8.43 -4.42 -14.85
C PHE A 178 -8.20 -3.27 -15.82
N GLY A 179 -9.10 -3.09 -16.79
CA GLY A 179 -8.99 -2.02 -17.78
C GLY A 179 -8.97 -0.60 -17.19
N ALA A 180 -9.52 -0.44 -15.98
CA ALA A 180 -9.56 0.85 -15.29
C ALA A 180 -8.35 1.09 -14.36
N LEU A 181 -7.47 0.09 -14.16
CA LEU A 181 -6.29 0.23 -13.30
C LEU A 181 -5.16 1.05 -13.95
N GLY A 182 -5.22 1.28 -15.26
CA GLY A 182 -4.16 1.98 -16.00
C GLY A 182 -2.85 1.21 -16.06
N LEU A 183 -2.90 -0.10 -15.95
CA LEU A 183 -1.79 -1.02 -16.17
C LEU A 183 -1.82 -1.49 -17.65
N PRO A 184 -0.64 -1.80 -18.25
CA PRO A 184 -0.60 -2.39 -19.59
C PRO A 184 -1.13 -3.84 -19.57
N ASP A 185 -1.58 -4.33 -20.74
CA ASP A 185 -2.11 -5.70 -20.89
C ASP A 185 -1.14 -6.79 -20.40
N ALA A 186 0.17 -6.55 -20.53
CA ALA A 186 1.21 -7.44 -20.02
C ALA A 186 1.15 -7.65 -18.48
N ALA A 187 0.47 -6.77 -17.74
CA ALA A 187 0.28 -6.96 -16.31
C ALA A 187 -0.80 -8.00 -15.97
N TRP A 188 -1.69 -8.33 -16.93
CA TRP A 188 -2.67 -9.39 -16.82
C TRP A 188 -2.02 -10.75 -17.09
N ALA A 189 -1.30 -11.25 -16.12
CA ALA A 189 -0.57 -12.51 -16.20
C ALA A 189 -0.49 -13.19 -14.84
N LEU A 190 -0.17 -14.49 -14.83
CA LEU A 190 0.00 -15.26 -13.59
C LEU A 190 1.13 -14.73 -12.71
N ASP A 191 2.18 -14.20 -13.33
CA ASP A 191 3.28 -13.51 -12.65
C ASP A 191 3.05 -11.99 -12.48
N GLY A 192 1.86 -11.52 -12.83
CA GLY A 192 1.39 -10.15 -12.69
C GLY A 192 0.26 -10.01 -11.67
N VAL A 193 -0.83 -9.34 -12.10
CA VAL A 193 -1.97 -8.99 -11.22
C VAL A 193 -3.14 -9.98 -11.31
N GLU A 194 -3.16 -10.85 -12.32
CA GLU A 194 -4.21 -11.86 -12.48
C GLU A 194 -4.18 -12.84 -11.31
N SER A 195 -5.35 -13.20 -10.79
CA SER A 195 -5.54 -14.13 -9.70
C SER A 195 -6.89 -14.82 -9.86
N TYR A 196 -6.90 -16.12 -10.14
CA TYR A 196 -8.14 -16.92 -10.25
C TYR A 196 -9.21 -16.29 -11.16
N GLY A 197 -8.81 -15.71 -12.28
CA GLY A 197 -9.72 -15.04 -13.23
C GLY A 197 -10.15 -13.64 -12.84
N GLY A 198 -9.61 -13.06 -11.78
CA GLY A 198 -9.83 -11.70 -11.35
C GLY A 198 -8.53 -10.94 -11.12
N VAL A 199 -8.60 -9.82 -10.42
CA VAL A 199 -7.44 -9.01 -10.00
C VAL A 199 -7.18 -9.23 -8.52
N GLY A 200 -5.99 -9.72 -8.17
CA GLY A 200 -5.58 -9.91 -6.78
C GLY A 200 -4.54 -8.88 -6.35
N PHE A 201 -4.92 -7.93 -5.48
CA PHE A 201 -3.99 -6.87 -5.07
C PHE A 201 -2.85 -7.38 -4.18
N LEU A 202 -3.18 -8.16 -3.14
CA LEU A 202 -2.17 -8.78 -2.29
C LEU A 202 -1.28 -9.73 -3.10
N LYS A 203 -1.89 -10.56 -3.95
CA LYS A 203 -1.18 -11.47 -4.86
C LYS A 203 -0.19 -10.72 -5.75
N ALA A 204 -0.61 -9.62 -6.35
CA ALA A 204 0.26 -8.78 -7.19
C ALA A 204 1.44 -8.21 -6.39
N GLY A 205 1.18 -7.74 -5.19
CA GLY A 205 2.21 -7.25 -4.27
C GLY A 205 3.25 -8.32 -3.93
N MET A 206 2.78 -9.51 -3.55
CA MET A 206 3.65 -10.65 -3.26
C MET A 206 4.44 -11.12 -4.48
N GLN A 207 3.82 -11.12 -5.65
CA GLN A 207 4.44 -11.59 -6.89
C GLN A 207 5.55 -10.66 -7.37
N LEU A 208 5.37 -9.35 -7.24
CA LEU A 208 6.18 -8.33 -7.91
C LEU A 208 7.15 -7.59 -6.99
N ALA A 209 6.97 -7.62 -5.66
CA ALA A 209 7.88 -6.99 -4.71
C ALA A 209 9.25 -7.66 -4.69
N ASP A 210 10.29 -6.93 -4.32
CA ASP A 210 11.66 -7.45 -4.23
C ASP A 210 11.85 -8.32 -2.99
N ALA A 211 11.15 -7.99 -1.89
CA ALA A 211 11.10 -8.80 -0.68
C ALA A 211 9.68 -8.83 -0.10
N ILE A 212 9.36 -9.88 0.62
CA ILE A 212 8.09 -10.08 1.31
C ILE A 212 8.39 -10.24 2.79
N THR A 213 7.68 -9.51 3.63
CA THR A 213 7.76 -9.68 5.07
C THR A 213 6.40 -10.04 5.66
N THR A 214 6.40 -10.64 6.84
CA THR A 214 5.19 -10.88 7.63
C THR A 214 5.51 -10.78 9.12
N VAL A 215 4.48 -10.75 9.94
CA VAL A 215 4.50 -10.30 11.34
C VAL A 215 5.12 -11.29 12.34
N SER A 216 5.56 -12.46 11.89
CA SER A 216 6.38 -13.37 12.72
C SER A 216 7.06 -14.47 11.90
N PRO A 217 8.17 -15.05 12.39
CA PRO A 217 8.76 -16.24 11.77
C PRO A 217 7.81 -17.45 11.73
N THR A 218 6.93 -17.57 12.71
CA THR A 218 5.90 -18.62 12.73
C THR A 218 4.90 -18.39 11.61
N TYR A 219 4.35 -17.19 11.49
CA TYR A 219 3.40 -16.86 10.44
C TYR A 219 4.01 -17.00 9.04
N ALA A 220 5.30 -16.67 8.85
CA ALA A 220 6.02 -16.89 7.59
C ALA A 220 6.12 -18.39 7.20
N ARG A 221 6.04 -19.32 8.16
CA ARG A 221 5.94 -20.76 7.90
C ARG A 221 4.49 -21.17 7.62
N GLU A 222 3.54 -20.69 8.41
CA GLU A 222 2.11 -21.03 8.33
C GLU A 222 1.52 -20.67 6.97
N ILE A 223 1.76 -19.46 6.46
CA ILE A 223 1.22 -19.01 5.15
C ILE A 223 1.74 -19.80 3.94
N ARG A 224 2.68 -20.73 4.13
CA ARG A 224 3.14 -21.67 3.10
C ARG A 224 2.25 -22.90 2.99
N SER A 225 1.35 -23.12 3.94
CA SER A 225 0.41 -24.24 3.93
C SER A 225 -0.93 -23.83 3.30
N VAL A 226 -1.66 -24.80 2.78
CA VAL A 226 -2.99 -24.59 2.19
C VAL A 226 -3.96 -24.00 3.22
N GLU A 227 -3.83 -24.40 4.49
CA GLU A 227 -4.70 -23.96 5.58
C GLU A 227 -4.60 -22.46 5.85
N PHE A 228 -3.37 -21.89 5.85
CA PHE A 228 -3.12 -20.50 6.19
C PHE A 228 -2.76 -19.61 4.99
N GLY A 229 -2.39 -20.20 3.86
CA GLY A 229 -2.11 -19.49 2.61
C GLY A 229 -3.33 -19.00 1.87
N MET A 230 -4.52 -19.56 2.21
CA MET A 230 -5.83 -19.13 1.72
C MET A 230 -5.89 -19.00 0.18
N GLY A 231 -5.28 -19.95 -0.53
CA GLY A 231 -5.20 -19.99 -1.99
C GLY A 231 -3.99 -19.25 -2.57
N LEU A 232 -3.18 -18.57 -1.76
CA LEU A 232 -1.95 -17.88 -2.19
C LEU A 232 -0.67 -18.61 -1.73
N GLU A 233 -0.77 -19.77 -1.11
CA GLU A 233 0.37 -20.58 -0.67
C GLU A 233 1.32 -20.91 -1.83
N GLY A 234 0.81 -21.13 -3.03
CA GLY A 234 1.63 -21.36 -4.23
C GLY A 234 2.54 -20.16 -4.55
N VAL A 235 2.04 -18.93 -4.40
CA VAL A 235 2.83 -17.70 -4.57
C VAL A 235 3.88 -17.58 -3.48
N VAL A 236 3.49 -17.85 -2.21
CA VAL A 236 4.42 -17.83 -1.07
C VAL A 236 5.55 -18.82 -1.26
N LEU A 237 5.23 -20.07 -1.70
CA LEU A 237 6.21 -21.11 -1.95
C LEU A 237 7.15 -20.78 -3.10
N ALA A 238 6.61 -20.28 -4.22
CA ALA A 238 7.42 -19.85 -5.36
C ALA A 238 8.39 -18.71 -5.00
N ARG A 239 8.04 -17.91 -3.98
CA ARG A 239 8.82 -16.77 -3.49
C ARG A 239 9.50 -17.04 -2.14
N ALA A 240 9.58 -18.30 -1.69
CA ALA A 240 10.00 -18.68 -0.33
C ALA A 240 11.35 -18.09 0.12
N GLY A 241 12.30 -17.94 -0.80
CA GLY A 241 13.61 -17.33 -0.52
C GLY A 241 13.56 -15.81 -0.28
N ARG A 242 12.42 -15.17 -0.51
CA ARG A 242 12.20 -13.72 -0.31
C ARG A 242 11.18 -13.43 0.80
N VAL A 243 10.65 -14.46 1.47
CA VAL A 243 9.66 -14.35 2.55
C VAL A 243 10.34 -14.41 3.90
N HIS A 244 10.25 -13.34 4.67
CA HIS A 244 10.88 -13.16 5.97
C HIS A 244 9.83 -12.85 7.05
N GLY A 245 9.84 -13.59 8.15
CA GLY A 245 9.04 -13.28 9.34
C GLY A 245 9.81 -12.36 10.28
N ILE A 246 9.22 -11.23 10.65
CA ILE A 246 9.83 -10.22 11.53
C ILE A 246 8.94 -10.06 12.77
N LEU A 247 9.56 -10.00 13.96
CA LEU A 247 8.88 -9.73 15.24
C LEU A 247 8.93 -8.24 15.56
#